data_cbde3bd084097203c17152da93e356f4
#
_entry.id   cbde3bd084097203c17152da93e356f4
#
_cell.length_a   1.000
_cell.length_b   1.000
_cell.length_c   1.000
_cell.angle_alpha   90.00
_cell.angle_beta   90.00
_cell.angle_gamma   90.00
#
_symmetry.space_group_name_H-M   'P 1'
#
loop_
_entity.id
_entity.type
_entity.pdbx_description
1 polymer ?
#
loop_
_entity_poly.entity_id
_entity_poly.type
_entity_poly.pdbx_seq_one_letter_code
_entity_poly.pdbx_strand_id
1 'polypeptide(L)'
;MSQVIAAPLAGKTLATHGADVLWVTSPNLPDLPTMDRDFGRGKSTVQIDLSTGTESEDLFGLLDDAHVFIQGFKPGSLAPRGLSPAALGKLFQPRSRRIICANMSAYRPDGPWSDRRGFDSLVQTCSGMNVSEAEHFGAGEPARPTPCQALNHAGGYFLAAGIMAALYKQSTEGGSWGVDVSLAGVMKYLRSLGQWEGQSSFQEQDYTCTADVPEEYLETRASGFGELTAVRHSVSIGGVAVGWDVMPKPLGSERNSCRFASANLIDAH
;
A
#
# COMPACT_ATOMS: atom_id res chain seq x y z
N MET A 1 3.30 -8.29 1.65
CA MET A 1 3.77 -8.23 3.06
C MET A 1 3.97 -6.78 3.46
N SER A 2 3.12 -6.26 4.34
CA SER A 2 3.17 -4.82 4.66
C SER A 2 2.39 -4.51 5.93
N GLN A 3 2.71 -3.38 6.54
CA GLN A 3 2.00 -2.83 7.70
C GLN A 3 1.76 -1.35 7.51
N VAL A 4 0.89 -0.81 8.35
CA VAL A 4 0.50 0.60 8.47
C VAL A 4 -0.33 1.05 7.25
N ILE A 5 0.12 1.98 6.41
CA ILE A 5 -0.75 2.68 5.45
C ILE A 5 -0.30 2.45 4.00
N ALA A 6 0.88 2.90 3.63
CA ALA A 6 1.25 3.10 2.22
C ALA A 6 1.19 1.83 1.36
N ALA A 7 1.90 0.76 1.74
CA ALA A 7 1.87 -0.49 0.98
C ALA A 7 0.54 -1.25 1.12
N PRO A 8 -0.14 -1.29 2.31
CA PRO A 8 -1.50 -1.80 2.41
C PRO A 8 -2.50 -1.07 1.50
N LEU A 9 -2.40 0.26 1.37
CA LEU A 9 -3.25 1.04 0.47
C LEU A 9 -3.04 0.67 -1.00
N ALA A 10 -1.79 0.42 -1.42
CA ALA A 10 -1.53 -0.05 -2.78
C ALA A 10 -2.28 -1.35 -3.09
N GLY A 11 -2.23 -2.34 -2.19
CA GLY A 11 -2.99 -3.58 -2.32
C GLY A 11 -4.51 -3.35 -2.33
N LYS A 12 -5.03 -2.49 -1.45
CA LYS A 12 -6.45 -2.09 -1.43
C LYS A 12 -6.88 -1.46 -2.75
N THR A 13 -6.06 -0.57 -3.31
CA THR A 13 -6.32 0.08 -4.60
C THR A 13 -6.33 -0.93 -5.75
N LEU A 14 -5.36 -1.83 -5.80
CA LEU A 14 -5.31 -2.88 -6.83
C LEU A 14 -6.53 -3.81 -6.74
N ALA A 15 -6.94 -4.19 -5.51
CA ALA A 15 -8.14 -5.01 -5.30
C ALA A 15 -9.41 -4.34 -5.82
N THR A 16 -9.53 -3.02 -5.69
CA THR A 16 -10.67 -2.24 -6.24
C THR A 16 -10.80 -2.40 -7.75
N HIS A 17 -9.67 -2.62 -8.42
CA HIS A 17 -9.59 -2.81 -9.88
C HIS A 17 -9.49 -4.29 -10.29
N GLY A 18 -9.94 -5.20 -9.43
CA GLY A 18 -10.10 -6.62 -9.74
C GLY A 18 -8.88 -7.50 -9.47
N ALA A 19 -7.83 -6.99 -8.82
CA ALA A 19 -6.73 -7.85 -8.39
C ALA A 19 -7.14 -8.72 -7.20
N ASP A 20 -6.80 -10.01 -7.24
CA ASP A 20 -6.85 -10.87 -6.06
C ASP A 20 -5.65 -10.57 -5.15
N VAL A 21 -5.91 -10.09 -3.95
CA VAL A 21 -4.87 -9.59 -3.05
C VAL A 21 -4.86 -10.37 -1.74
N LEU A 22 -3.73 -11.05 -1.50
CA LEU A 22 -3.45 -11.69 -0.23
C LEU A 22 -2.56 -10.81 0.65
N TRP A 23 -3.08 -10.38 1.79
CA TRP A 23 -2.34 -9.58 2.75
C TRP A 23 -1.68 -10.46 3.79
N VAL A 24 -0.37 -10.63 3.65
CA VAL A 24 0.45 -11.42 4.58
C VAL A 24 0.93 -10.53 5.71
N THR A 25 0.54 -10.87 6.95
CA THR A 25 0.98 -10.22 8.19
C THR A 25 1.77 -11.22 9.05
N SER A 26 2.24 -10.79 10.21
CA SER A 26 2.93 -11.68 11.16
C SER A 26 2.28 -11.61 12.52
N PRO A 27 2.06 -12.75 13.19
CA PRO A 27 1.50 -12.77 14.54
C PRO A 27 2.44 -12.11 15.58
N ASN A 28 3.72 -11.95 15.26
CA ASN A 28 4.74 -11.36 16.12
C ASN A 28 4.96 -9.86 15.91
N LEU A 29 4.20 -9.24 15.01
CA LEU A 29 4.27 -7.81 14.78
C LEU A 29 2.97 -7.13 15.26
N PRO A 30 3.06 -5.91 15.81
CA PRO A 30 1.88 -5.22 16.30
C PRO A 30 0.90 -4.91 15.17
N ASP A 31 -0.36 -5.19 15.40
CA ASP A 31 -1.47 -4.81 14.52
C ASP A 31 -1.94 -3.39 14.84
N LEU A 32 -2.60 -2.78 13.87
CA LEU A 32 -3.31 -1.51 14.02
C LEU A 32 -4.80 -1.70 13.71
N PRO A 33 -5.59 -2.32 14.59
CA PRO A 33 -6.92 -2.82 14.29
C PRO A 33 -7.89 -1.79 13.72
N THR A 34 -7.76 -0.53 14.14
CA THR A 34 -8.60 0.56 13.62
C THR A 34 -8.31 0.84 12.15
N MET A 35 -7.04 0.85 11.77
CA MET A 35 -6.62 1.10 10.38
C MET A 35 -6.78 -0.15 9.52
N ASP A 36 -6.54 -1.33 10.09
CA ASP A 36 -6.63 -2.61 9.39
C ASP A 36 -8.06 -2.87 8.88
N ARG A 37 -9.09 -2.35 9.58
CA ARG A 37 -10.48 -2.39 9.09
C ARG A 37 -10.65 -1.71 7.74
N ASP A 38 -10.05 -0.53 7.55
CA ASP A 38 -10.14 0.17 6.27
C ASP A 38 -9.22 -0.43 5.22
N PHE A 39 -7.95 -0.66 5.58
CA PHE A 39 -6.96 -1.17 4.63
C PHE A 39 -7.15 -2.64 4.27
N GLY A 40 -7.92 -3.40 5.05
CA GLY A 40 -8.28 -4.80 4.76
C GLY A 40 -9.33 -4.97 3.66
N ARG A 41 -10.03 -3.90 3.25
CA ARG A 41 -11.02 -3.99 2.17
C ARG A 41 -10.41 -4.53 0.89
N GLY A 42 -11.07 -5.48 0.25
CA GLY A 42 -10.65 -6.12 -0.99
C GLY A 42 -9.58 -7.21 -0.82
N LYS A 43 -9.21 -7.59 0.43
CA LYS A 43 -8.10 -8.51 0.66
C LYS A 43 -8.51 -9.71 1.48
N SER A 44 -8.00 -10.88 1.09
CA SER A 44 -7.85 -12.01 2.00
C SER A 44 -6.62 -11.82 2.89
N THR A 45 -6.60 -12.41 4.09
CA THR A 45 -5.51 -12.22 5.04
C THR A 45 -4.93 -13.56 5.49
N VAL A 46 -3.62 -13.60 5.69
CA VAL A 46 -2.92 -14.73 6.30
C VAL A 46 -1.84 -14.23 7.25
N GLN A 47 -1.65 -14.93 8.38
CA GLN A 47 -0.54 -14.65 9.29
C GLN A 47 0.53 -15.71 9.11
N ILE A 48 1.77 -15.26 8.91
CA ILE A 48 2.95 -16.11 8.70
C ILE A 48 4.08 -15.62 9.59
N ASP A 49 4.63 -16.51 10.41
CA ASP A 49 5.84 -16.26 11.19
C ASP A 49 7.09 -16.70 10.44
N LEU A 50 7.78 -15.77 9.85
CA LEU A 50 9.02 -16.03 9.10
C LEU A 50 10.21 -16.44 9.99
N SER A 51 10.04 -16.56 11.30
CA SER A 51 11.06 -17.12 12.19
C SER A 51 11.07 -18.65 12.19
N THR A 52 10.00 -19.29 11.72
CA THR A 52 9.88 -20.73 11.59
C THR A 52 10.19 -21.19 10.16
N GLY A 53 10.88 -22.33 10.00
CA GLY A 53 11.24 -22.86 8.67
C GLY A 53 10.02 -23.26 7.84
N THR A 54 9.05 -23.93 8.47
CA THR A 54 7.83 -24.43 7.81
C THR A 54 6.96 -23.30 7.26
N GLU A 55 6.75 -22.23 8.02
CA GLU A 55 5.94 -21.09 7.55
C GLU A 55 6.64 -20.29 6.47
N SER A 56 7.97 -20.34 6.41
CA SER A 56 8.71 -19.77 5.29
C SER A 56 8.44 -20.55 3.99
N GLU A 57 8.33 -21.89 4.06
CA GLU A 57 7.96 -22.72 2.90
C GLU A 57 6.54 -22.40 2.42
N ASP A 58 5.59 -22.18 3.34
CA ASP A 58 4.24 -21.76 3.01
C ASP A 58 4.24 -20.42 2.25
N LEU A 59 5.04 -19.45 2.66
CA LEU A 59 5.15 -18.18 1.94
C LEU A 59 5.70 -18.35 0.53
N PHE A 60 6.71 -19.19 0.35
CA PHE A 60 7.25 -19.48 -0.99
C PHE A 60 6.23 -20.19 -1.87
N GLY A 61 5.42 -21.10 -1.29
CA GLY A 61 4.29 -21.71 -1.97
C GLY A 61 3.25 -20.69 -2.46
N LEU A 62 2.93 -19.67 -1.64
CA LEU A 62 2.05 -18.57 -2.06
C LEU A 62 2.67 -17.69 -3.14
N LEU A 63 3.97 -17.46 -3.10
CA LEU A 63 4.68 -16.69 -4.12
C LEU A 63 4.71 -17.42 -5.47
N ASP A 64 4.54 -18.73 -5.47
CA ASP A 64 4.49 -19.52 -6.69
C ASP A 64 3.35 -19.12 -7.62
N ASP A 65 2.22 -18.72 -7.07
CA ASP A 65 1.05 -18.29 -7.82
C ASP A 65 0.97 -16.76 -7.98
N ALA A 66 1.83 -16.01 -7.28
CA ALA A 66 1.78 -14.55 -7.28
C ALA A 66 2.40 -13.93 -8.54
N HIS A 67 1.75 -12.90 -9.09
CA HIS A 67 2.30 -12.06 -10.15
C HIS A 67 3.15 -10.93 -9.58
N VAL A 68 2.77 -10.43 -8.41
CA VAL A 68 3.35 -9.25 -7.78
C VAL A 68 3.64 -9.54 -6.32
N PHE A 69 4.85 -9.26 -5.88
CA PHE A 69 5.24 -9.24 -4.48
C PHE A 69 5.36 -7.79 -4.01
N ILE A 70 4.47 -7.38 -3.11
CA ILE A 70 4.50 -6.04 -2.51
C ILE A 70 5.09 -6.13 -1.11
N GLN A 71 6.09 -5.30 -0.81
CA GLN A 71 6.63 -5.16 0.52
C GLN A 71 6.75 -3.70 0.96
N GLY A 72 6.51 -3.43 2.26
CA GLY A 72 6.57 -2.10 2.87
C GLY A 72 7.51 -2.04 4.08
N PHE A 73 8.50 -2.93 4.16
CA PHE A 73 9.48 -2.95 5.24
C PHE A 73 10.74 -2.17 4.86
N LYS A 74 11.57 -1.90 5.84
CA LYS A 74 12.89 -1.27 5.65
C LYS A 74 13.66 -1.99 4.53
N PRO A 75 14.28 -1.25 3.59
CA PRO A 75 15.11 -1.87 2.54
C PRO A 75 16.12 -2.86 3.10
N GLY A 76 16.22 -4.02 2.44
CA GLY A 76 17.13 -5.09 2.84
C GLY A 76 16.67 -5.97 4.02
N SER A 77 15.64 -5.61 4.78
CA SER A 77 15.20 -6.39 5.96
C SER A 77 14.69 -7.80 5.63
N LEU A 78 14.15 -7.99 4.44
CA LEU A 78 13.69 -9.30 3.95
C LEU A 78 14.76 -10.09 3.18
N ALA A 79 15.90 -9.48 2.86
CA ALA A 79 16.97 -10.12 2.11
C ALA A 79 17.53 -11.38 2.79
N PRO A 80 17.75 -11.42 4.13
CA PRO A 80 18.22 -12.63 4.81
C PRO A 80 17.25 -13.82 4.72
N ARG A 81 15.97 -13.55 4.35
CA ARG A 81 14.92 -14.55 4.16
C ARG A 81 14.71 -14.95 2.71
N GLY A 82 15.62 -14.59 1.80
CA GLY A 82 15.50 -14.90 0.37
C GLY A 82 14.47 -14.05 -0.39
N LEU A 83 13.90 -13.02 0.23
CA LEU A 83 12.85 -12.18 -0.33
C LEU A 83 13.36 -10.85 -0.89
N SER A 84 14.65 -10.78 -1.26
CA SER A 84 15.16 -9.64 -2.02
C SER A 84 14.67 -9.69 -3.47
N PRO A 85 14.50 -8.55 -4.17
CA PRO A 85 14.15 -8.54 -5.58
C PRO A 85 15.08 -9.40 -6.46
N ALA A 86 16.39 -9.37 -6.16
CA ALA A 86 17.37 -10.19 -6.87
C ALA A 86 17.19 -11.70 -6.62
N ALA A 87 16.88 -12.10 -5.38
CA ALA A 87 16.64 -13.50 -5.03
C ALA A 87 15.34 -14.00 -5.68
N LEU A 88 14.26 -13.24 -5.57
CA LEU A 88 12.97 -13.57 -6.20
C LEU A 88 13.10 -13.60 -7.73
N GLY A 89 13.81 -12.66 -8.33
CA GLY A 89 14.08 -12.66 -9.77
C GLY A 89 14.79 -13.93 -10.24
N LYS A 90 15.77 -14.44 -9.47
CA LYS A 90 16.45 -15.71 -9.77
C LYS A 90 15.55 -16.92 -9.56
N LEU A 91 14.80 -16.96 -8.45
CA LEU A 91 13.91 -18.07 -8.10
C LEU A 91 12.83 -18.27 -9.19
N PHE A 92 12.29 -17.19 -9.72
CA PHE A 92 11.23 -17.23 -10.73
C PHE A 92 11.71 -17.10 -12.18
N GLN A 93 13.03 -17.06 -12.42
CA GLN A 93 13.59 -16.97 -13.77
C GLN A 93 13.20 -18.12 -14.71
N PRO A 94 13.07 -19.38 -14.26
CA PRO A 94 12.69 -20.50 -15.14
C PRO A 94 11.24 -20.48 -15.59
N ARG A 95 10.40 -19.62 -15.02
CA ARG A 95 8.97 -19.58 -15.32
C ARG A 95 8.68 -18.75 -16.55
N SER A 96 7.62 -19.12 -17.28
CA SER A 96 7.08 -18.34 -18.38
C SER A 96 6.60 -16.95 -17.90
N ARG A 97 6.13 -16.87 -16.65
CA ARG A 97 5.66 -15.64 -16.00
C ARG A 97 6.55 -15.32 -14.81
N ARG A 98 7.27 -14.21 -14.89
CA ARG A 98 8.21 -13.72 -13.87
C ARG A 98 7.49 -12.80 -12.90
N ILE A 99 8.04 -12.67 -11.67
CA ILE A 99 7.44 -11.86 -10.62
C ILE A 99 7.81 -10.37 -10.75
N ILE A 100 6.87 -9.51 -10.39
CA ILE A 100 7.10 -8.08 -10.19
C ILE A 100 7.36 -7.83 -8.71
N CYS A 101 8.46 -7.16 -8.37
CA CYS A 101 8.79 -6.79 -6.99
C CYS A 101 8.48 -5.31 -6.78
N ALA A 102 7.52 -5.01 -5.91
CA ALA A 102 7.09 -3.66 -5.60
C ALA A 102 7.45 -3.28 -4.16
N ASN A 103 8.24 -2.24 -4.00
CA ASN A 103 8.81 -1.83 -2.72
C ASN A 103 8.35 -0.44 -2.33
N MET A 104 7.85 -0.32 -1.10
CA MET A 104 7.58 0.95 -0.43
C MET A 104 8.63 1.18 0.65
N SER A 105 9.28 2.34 0.65
CA SER A 105 10.24 2.72 1.68
C SER A 105 10.02 4.15 2.14
N ALA A 106 10.57 4.51 3.31
CA ALA A 106 10.52 5.90 3.77
C ALA A 106 11.44 6.79 2.94
N TYR A 107 12.65 6.32 2.71
CA TYR A 107 13.67 6.98 1.93
C TYR A 107 14.03 6.10 0.73
N ARG A 108 14.65 6.67 -0.29
CA ARG A 108 15.05 5.91 -1.48
C ARG A 108 15.99 4.75 -1.12
N PRO A 109 16.02 3.67 -1.91
CA PRO A 109 16.96 2.57 -1.69
C PRO A 109 18.43 2.98 -1.86
N ASP A 110 18.67 4.09 -2.51
CA ASP A 110 19.96 4.75 -2.73
C ASP A 110 20.07 6.05 -1.92
N GLY A 111 21.28 6.42 -1.56
CA GLY A 111 21.55 7.64 -0.81
C GLY A 111 21.82 7.42 0.68
N PRO A 112 22.17 8.51 1.41
CA PRO A 112 22.72 8.41 2.77
C PRO A 112 21.70 7.92 3.82
N TRP A 113 20.41 7.89 3.50
CA TRP A 113 19.34 7.46 4.39
C TRP A 113 18.65 6.17 3.93
N SER A 114 19.21 5.47 2.97
CA SER A 114 18.65 4.24 2.39
C SER A 114 18.42 3.14 3.43
N ASP A 115 19.22 3.11 4.51
CA ASP A 115 19.12 2.15 5.60
C ASP A 115 18.28 2.66 6.79
N ARG A 116 17.75 3.90 6.73
CA ARG A 116 16.99 4.48 7.82
C ARG A 116 15.54 4.00 7.83
N ARG A 117 15.03 3.83 9.05
CA ARG A 117 13.58 3.66 9.27
C ARG A 117 12.91 5.02 9.22
N GLY A 118 11.68 5.06 8.74
CA GLY A 118 10.88 6.28 8.72
C GLY A 118 9.42 5.97 8.44
N PHE A 119 8.60 6.89 8.88
CA PHE A 119 7.18 6.95 8.59
C PHE A 119 6.87 8.32 8.01
N ASP A 120 5.66 8.52 7.56
CA ASP A 120 5.18 9.76 6.95
C ASP A 120 5.58 11.01 7.76
N SER A 121 5.18 11.09 9.02
CA SER A 121 5.49 12.23 9.90
C SER A 121 6.98 12.50 10.05
N LEU A 122 7.82 11.45 10.08
CA LEU A 122 9.27 11.61 10.11
C LEU A 122 9.80 12.19 8.81
N VAL A 123 9.29 11.76 7.66
CA VAL A 123 9.69 12.31 6.35
C VAL A 123 9.24 13.76 6.21
N GLN A 124 8.02 14.10 6.62
CA GLN A 124 7.54 15.48 6.65
C GLN A 124 8.47 16.37 7.49
N THR A 125 8.82 15.92 8.70
CA THR A 125 9.68 16.66 9.64
C THR A 125 11.10 16.83 9.07
N CYS A 126 11.74 15.72 8.65
CA CYS A 126 13.12 15.73 8.15
C CYS A 126 13.30 16.51 6.84
N SER A 127 12.25 16.65 6.06
CA SER A 127 12.29 17.39 4.78
C SER A 127 11.99 18.87 4.92
N GLY A 128 11.63 19.35 6.11
CA GLY A 128 11.17 20.72 6.34
C GLY A 128 9.76 21.01 5.81
N MET A 129 9.00 19.99 5.41
CA MET A 129 7.64 20.15 4.92
C MET A 129 6.74 20.77 6.00
N ASN A 130 6.87 20.30 7.24
CA ASN A 130 6.09 20.83 8.37
C ASN A 130 6.40 22.30 8.69
N VAL A 131 7.63 22.74 8.45
CA VAL A 131 8.01 24.16 8.61
C VAL A 131 7.35 25.00 7.53
N SER A 132 7.41 24.54 6.29
CA SER A 132 6.74 25.21 5.17
C SER A 132 5.22 25.33 5.36
N GLU A 133 4.57 24.28 5.85
CA GLU A 133 3.13 24.31 6.17
C GLU A 133 2.82 25.35 7.27
N ALA A 134 3.63 25.40 8.33
CA ALA A 134 3.46 26.37 9.41
C ALA A 134 3.67 27.82 8.95
N GLU A 135 4.66 28.07 8.11
CA GLU A 135 4.94 29.39 7.52
C GLU A 135 3.75 29.90 6.70
N HIS A 136 3.16 29.04 5.84
CA HIS A 136 2.00 29.40 5.02
C HIS A 136 0.72 29.55 5.84
N PHE A 137 0.57 28.76 6.90
CA PHE A 137 -0.55 28.92 7.83
C PHE A 137 -0.49 30.26 8.59
N GLY A 138 0.71 30.77 8.88
CA GLY A 138 0.92 32.13 9.36
C GLY A 138 0.51 32.40 10.81
N ALA A 139 0.25 31.38 11.63
CA ALA A 139 -0.10 31.51 13.06
C ALA A 139 1.13 31.60 13.99
N GLY A 140 2.35 31.62 13.46
CA GLY A 140 3.57 31.65 14.25
C GLY A 140 3.97 30.31 14.86
N GLU A 141 3.38 29.21 14.42
CA GLU A 141 3.74 27.86 14.83
C GLU A 141 5.13 27.47 14.25
N PRO A 142 5.97 26.74 15.01
CA PRO A 142 7.27 26.33 14.50
C PRO A 142 7.19 25.21 13.46
N ALA A 143 6.12 24.42 13.47
CA ALA A 143 5.86 23.32 12.54
C ALA A 143 4.38 22.96 12.54
N ARG A 144 3.87 22.54 11.37
CA ARG A 144 2.49 22.06 11.18
C ARG A 144 2.51 20.82 10.30
N PRO A 145 1.89 19.70 10.72
CA PRO A 145 1.76 18.53 9.84
C PRO A 145 0.77 18.82 8.71
N THR A 146 0.97 18.16 7.57
CA THR A 146 -0.08 18.14 6.54
C THR A 146 -1.31 17.40 7.05
N PRO A 147 -2.51 17.70 6.52
CA PRO A 147 -3.70 16.94 6.82
C PRO A 147 -3.49 15.46 6.49
N CYS A 148 -3.97 14.56 7.34
CA CYS A 148 -3.80 13.11 7.23
C CYS A 148 -2.32 12.68 7.05
N GLN A 149 -2.09 11.42 6.75
CA GLN A 149 -0.76 10.89 6.39
C GLN A 149 -0.57 11.02 4.87
N ALA A 150 -0.46 12.25 4.37
CA ALA A 150 -0.52 12.58 2.94
C ALA A 150 0.53 11.84 2.09
N LEU A 151 1.75 11.67 2.61
CA LEU A 151 2.81 10.95 1.91
C LEU A 151 2.52 9.46 1.82
N ASN A 152 1.96 8.87 2.87
CA ASN A 152 1.56 7.47 2.88
C ASN A 152 0.46 7.19 1.87
N HIS A 153 -0.59 8.02 1.86
CA HIS A 153 -1.70 7.85 0.92
C HIS A 153 -1.27 8.04 -0.52
N ALA A 154 -0.58 9.13 -0.84
CA ALA A 154 -0.06 9.36 -2.19
C ALA A 154 0.94 8.26 -2.59
N GLY A 155 1.82 7.83 -1.67
CA GLY A 155 2.76 6.74 -1.90
C GLY A 155 2.07 5.42 -2.26
N GLY A 156 0.97 5.09 -1.58
CA GLY A 156 0.16 3.90 -1.90
C GLY A 156 -0.42 3.95 -3.31
N TYR A 157 -0.96 5.10 -3.72
CA TYR A 157 -1.46 5.28 -5.09
C TYR A 157 -0.35 5.24 -6.14
N PHE A 158 0.80 5.87 -5.89
CA PHE A 158 1.94 5.77 -6.80
C PHE A 158 2.47 4.35 -6.92
N LEU A 159 2.50 3.59 -5.83
CA LEU A 159 2.91 2.19 -5.87
C LEU A 159 1.93 1.35 -6.69
N ALA A 160 0.63 1.53 -6.50
CA ALA A 160 -0.40 0.84 -7.28
C ALA A 160 -0.28 1.18 -8.77
N ALA A 161 -0.15 2.45 -9.13
CA ALA A 161 0.04 2.89 -10.52
C ALA A 161 1.33 2.30 -11.13
N GLY A 162 2.43 2.29 -10.37
CA GLY A 162 3.69 1.69 -10.79
C GLY A 162 3.58 0.18 -11.03
N ILE A 163 2.83 -0.54 -10.19
CA ILE A 163 2.55 -1.97 -10.36
C ILE A 163 1.73 -2.19 -11.64
N MET A 164 0.68 -1.42 -11.90
CA MET A 164 -0.10 -1.53 -13.12
C MET A 164 0.74 -1.26 -14.38
N ALA A 165 1.62 -0.26 -14.34
CA ALA A 165 2.57 0.02 -15.41
C ALA A 165 3.56 -1.14 -15.62
N ALA A 166 4.05 -1.76 -14.53
CA ALA A 166 4.95 -2.91 -14.61
C ALA A 166 4.24 -4.16 -15.16
N LEU A 167 2.98 -4.40 -14.80
CA LEU A 167 2.16 -5.47 -15.38
C LEU A 167 1.94 -5.26 -16.89
N TYR A 168 1.65 -4.04 -17.31
CA TYR A 168 1.54 -3.70 -18.73
C TYR A 168 2.87 -3.96 -19.47
N LYS A 169 3.99 -3.49 -18.92
CA LYS A 169 5.31 -3.76 -19.48
C LYS A 169 5.64 -5.26 -19.53
N GLN A 170 5.31 -5.98 -18.47
CA GLN A 170 5.51 -7.43 -18.43
C GLN A 170 4.71 -8.15 -19.51
N SER A 171 3.49 -7.71 -19.81
CA SER A 171 2.65 -8.30 -20.85
C SER A 171 3.17 -8.02 -22.26
N THR A 172 3.85 -6.90 -22.48
CA THR A 172 4.34 -6.46 -23.80
C THR A 172 5.81 -6.78 -24.05
N GLU A 173 6.63 -6.69 -23.01
CA GLU A 173 8.10 -6.82 -23.11
C GLU A 173 8.61 -8.10 -22.40
N GLY A 174 7.75 -8.75 -21.59
CA GLY A 174 8.14 -9.86 -20.74
C GLY A 174 9.02 -9.44 -19.57
N GLY A 175 9.66 -10.42 -18.92
CA GLY A 175 10.66 -10.17 -17.88
C GLY A 175 10.11 -9.96 -16.48
N SER A 176 11.03 -9.72 -15.54
CA SER A 176 10.74 -9.30 -14.16
C SER A 176 10.93 -7.79 -14.06
N TRP A 177 10.09 -7.15 -13.27
CA TRP A 177 10.13 -5.70 -13.10
C TRP A 177 10.23 -5.34 -11.63
N GLY A 178 10.98 -4.28 -11.33
CA GLY A 178 11.04 -3.66 -10.01
C GLY A 178 10.26 -2.34 -10.00
N VAL A 179 9.50 -2.10 -8.94
CA VAL A 179 8.80 -0.84 -8.70
C VAL A 179 9.22 -0.34 -7.33
N ASP A 180 9.91 0.78 -7.28
CA ASP A 180 10.37 1.40 -6.04
C ASP A 180 9.70 2.75 -5.83
N VAL A 181 8.94 2.90 -4.75
CA VAL A 181 8.33 4.16 -4.32
C VAL A 181 8.84 4.50 -2.92
N SER A 182 9.13 5.76 -2.67
CA SER A 182 9.53 6.22 -1.34
C SER A 182 8.72 7.44 -0.91
N LEU A 183 8.46 7.55 0.39
CA LEU A 183 7.74 8.70 0.95
C LEU A 183 8.51 10.01 0.70
N ALA A 184 9.84 9.98 0.76
CA ALA A 184 10.67 11.13 0.41
C ALA A 184 10.56 11.52 -1.08
N GLY A 185 10.40 10.54 -1.98
CA GLY A 185 10.11 10.78 -3.40
C GLY A 185 8.75 11.42 -3.60
N VAL A 186 7.73 10.94 -2.89
CA VAL A 186 6.38 11.52 -2.86
C VAL A 186 6.41 12.95 -2.35
N MET A 187 7.10 13.20 -1.23
CA MET A 187 7.28 14.55 -0.68
C MET A 187 7.91 15.50 -1.70
N LYS A 188 8.99 15.05 -2.36
CA LYS A 188 9.64 15.85 -3.41
C LYS A 188 8.68 16.15 -4.56
N TYR A 189 7.86 15.18 -4.96
CA TYR A 189 6.86 15.38 -6.00
C TYR A 189 5.80 16.40 -5.56
N LEU A 190 5.21 16.25 -4.37
CA LEU A 190 4.20 17.18 -3.85
C LEU A 190 4.76 18.61 -3.79
N ARG A 191 5.96 18.80 -3.26
CA ARG A 191 6.60 20.12 -3.23
C ARG A 191 6.88 20.70 -4.64
N SER A 192 7.08 19.85 -5.64
CA SER A 192 7.29 20.32 -7.02
C SER A 192 6.04 20.86 -7.69
N LEU A 193 4.85 20.56 -7.14
CA LEU A 193 3.59 21.11 -7.62
C LEU A 193 3.38 22.57 -7.21
N GLY A 194 4.23 23.07 -6.31
CA GLY A 194 4.08 24.40 -5.72
C GLY A 194 3.16 24.38 -4.49
N GLN A 195 2.91 25.54 -3.97
CA GLN A 195 2.06 25.77 -2.80
C GLN A 195 1.24 27.06 -3.03
N TRP A 196 -0.01 27.05 -2.59
CA TRP A 196 -0.85 28.24 -2.66
C TRP A 196 -0.29 29.34 -1.75
N GLU A 197 -0.37 30.58 -2.17
CA GLU A 197 0.08 31.73 -1.38
C GLU A 197 -0.76 31.97 -0.14
N GLY A 198 -0.09 32.25 0.98
CA GLY A 198 -0.70 32.60 2.25
C GLY A 198 -1.63 31.51 2.78
N GLN A 199 -2.71 31.95 3.43
CA GLN A 199 -3.65 31.07 4.14
C GLN A 199 -4.80 30.52 3.26
N SER A 200 -4.79 30.76 1.96
CA SER A 200 -5.93 30.42 1.09
C SER A 200 -6.31 28.93 1.12
N SER A 201 -5.31 28.05 1.25
CA SER A 201 -5.52 26.60 1.33
C SER A 201 -5.99 26.09 2.71
N PHE A 202 -6.03 26.94 3.72
CA PHE A 202 -6.41 26.58 5.09
C PHE A 202 -7.78 27.14 5.50
N GLN A 203 -8.53 27.68 4.56
CA GLN A 203 -9.83 28.32 4.84
C GLN A 203 -11.00 27.33 4.86
N GLU A 204 -10.81 26.14 4.27
CA GLU A 204 -11.84 25.11 4.26
C GLU A 204 -12.00 24.48 5.65
N GLN A 205 -13.24 24.14 5.97
CA GLN A 205 -13.56 23.50 7.24
C GLN A 205 -13.18 22.02 7.21
N ASP A 206 -12.40 21.59 8.20
CA ASP A 206 -12.10 20.17 8.39
C ASP A 206 -13.34 19.38 8.86
N TYR A 207 -13.48 18.15 8.37
CA TYR A 207 -14.42 17.20 8.93
C TYR A 207 -13.91 16.70 10.28
N THR A 208 -14.74 16.80 11.32
CA THR A 208 -14.37 16.39 12.68
C THR A 208 -14.87 15.00 13.03
N CYS A 209 -15.92 14.54 12.36
CA CYS A 209 -16.48 13.19 12.54
C CYS A 209 -17.09 12.68 11.22
N THR A 210 -17.44 11.40 11.19
CA THR A 210 -18.02 10.76 10.00
C THR A 210 -19.34 11.41 9.57
N ALA A 211 -20.11 11.98 10.51
CA ALA A 211 -21.37 12.65 10.20
C ALA A 211 -21.21 13.97 9.42
N ASP A 212 -20.01 14.57 9.45
CA ASP A 212 -19.70 15.79 8.71
C ASP A 212 -19.39 15.47 7.23
N VAL A 213 -19.06 14.22 6.92
CA VAL A 213 -18.69 13.80 5.57
C VAL A 213 -19.96 13.60 4.75
N PRO A 214 -20.09 14.22 3.56
CA PRO A 214 -21.23 14.00 2.69
C PRO A 214 -21.47 12.52 2.40
N GLU A 215 -22.72 12.07 2.49
CA GLU A 215 -23.12 10.67 2.35
C GLU A 215 -22.67 10.07 1.01
N GLU A 216 -22.60 10.88 -0.03
CA GLU A 216 -22.15 10.48 -1.37
C GLU A 216 -20.68 9.97 -1.40
N TYR A 217 -19.86 10.36 -0.44
CA TYR A 217 -18.48 9.88 -0.32
C TYR A 217 -18.34 8.64 0.56
N LEU A 218 -19.41 8.20 1.20
CA LEU A 218 -19.41 7.07 2.11
C LEU A 218 -20.08 5.84 1.50
N GLU A 219 -19.68 4.69 1.97
CA GLU A 219 -20.35 3.42 1.79
C GLU A 219 -20.43 2.67 3.12
N THR A 220 -21.55 2.02 3.38
CA THR A 220 -21.73 1.14 4.55
C THR A 220 -21.95 -0.26 4.07
N ARG A 221 -21.13 -1.20 4.57
CA ARG A 221 -21.18 -2.61 4.19
C ARG A 221 -20.93 -3.52 5.39
N ALA A 222 -21.54 -4.69 5.36
CA ALA A 222 -21.27 -5.72 6.35
C ALA A 222 -19.82 -6.22 6.23
N SER A 223 -19.14 -6.37 7.36
CA SER A 223 -17.76 -6.85 7.45
C SER A 223 -17.60 -7.87 8.59
N GLY A 224 -16.43 -8.48 8.74
CA GLY A 224 -16.10 -9.31 9.89
C GLY A 224 -16.04 -8.57 11.23
N PHE A 225 -16.15 -7.25 11.21
CA PHE A 225 -16.21 -6.38 12.38
C PHE A 225 -17.62 -5.81 12.64
N GLY A 226 -18.63 -6.29 11.94
CA GLY A 226 -19.97 -5.71 11.89
C GLY A 226 -20.13 -4.75 10.72
N GLU A 227 -21.07 -3.82 10.81
CA GLU A 227 -21.24 -2.78 9.79
C GLU A 227 -20.02 -1.84 9.79
N LEU A 228 -19.48 -1.61 8.62
CA LEU A 228 -18.33 -0.73 8.39
C LEU A 228 -18.76 0.39 7.45
N THR A 229 -18.78 1.62 7.97
CA THR A 229 -18.93 2.84 7.18
C THR A 229 -17.56 3.41 6.89
N ALA A 230 -17.24 3.61 5.63
CA ALA A 230 -15.94 4.13 5.20
C ALA A 230 -16.05 4.88 3.88
N VAL A 231 -15.02 5.67 3.56
CA VAL A 231 -14.95 6.39 2.29
C VAL A 231 -14.93 5.40 1.14
N ARG A 232 -15.83 5.59 0.16
CA ARG A 232 -15.86 4.77 -1.05
C ARG A 232 -14.67 5.07 -1.97
N HIS A 233 -14.38 4.16 -2.87
CA HIS A 233 -13.36 4.42 -3.89
C HIS A 233 -13.80 5.55 -4.81
N SER A 234 -12.91 6.50 -5.05
CA SER A 234 -13.22 7.74 -5.78
C SER A 234 -13.26 7.58 -7.30
N VAL A 235 -12.66 6.51 -7.84
CA VAL A 235 -12.55 6.30 -9.28
C VAL A 235 -13.71 5.47 -9.78
N SER A 236 -14.28 5.86 -10.93
CA SER A 236 -15.22 5.05 -11.72
C SER A 236 -14.69 4.89 -13.13
N ILE A 237 -14.92 3.72 -13.73
CA ILE A 237 -14.54 3.41 -15.11
C ILE A 237 -15.80 2.96 -15.84
N GLY A 238 -16.14 3.65 -16.94
CA GLY A 238 -17.33 3.32 -17.72
C GLY A 238 -17.30 1.88 -18.24
N GLY A 239 -18.32 1.09 -17.93
CA GLY A 239 -18.43 -0.30 -18.34
C GLY A 239 -17.61 -1.31 -17.52
N VAL A 240 -16.90 -0.85 -16.48
CA VAL A 240 -16.09 -1.72 -15.58
C VAL A 240 -16.58 -1.59 -14.16
N ALA A 241 -16.84 -2.72 -13.49
CA ALA A 241 -17.13 -2.73 -12.07
C ALA A 241 -15.86 -2.34 -11.28
N VAL A 242 -15.98 -1.34 -10.42
CA VAL A 242 -14.92 -0.88 -9.51
C VAL A 242 -15.46 -0.97 -8.08
N GLY A 243 -14.73 -1.59 -7.18
CA GLY A 243 -15.16 -1.79 -5.80
C GLY A 243 -14.45 -2.98 -5.14
N TRP A 244 -14.90 -3.34 -3.96
CA TRP A 244 -14.34 -4.45 -3.19
C TRP A 244 -15.37 -5.55 -3.00
N ASP A 245 -15.07 -6.76 -3.46
CA ASP A 245 -15.91 -7.94 -3.23
C ASP A 245 -15.67 -8.54 -1.84
N VAL A 246 -14.43 -8.47 -1.36
CA VAL A 246 -14.03 -8.96 -0.06
C VAL A 246 -14.06 -7.84 0.98
N MET A 247 -14.75 -8.06 2.09
CA MET A 247 -14.77 -7.13 3.22
C MET A 247 -13.84 -7.59 4.33
N PRO A 248 -13.23 -6.66 5.10
CA PRO A 248 -12.20 -6.99 6.08
C PRO A 248 -12.73 -7.84 7.21
N LYS A 249 -11.85 -8.70 7.73
CA LYS A 249 -12.05 -9.54 8.91
C LYS A 249 -10.89 -9.35 9.88
N PRO A 250 -11.04 -9.72 11.16
CA PRO A 250 -9.92 -9.72 12.09
C PRO A 250 -8.75 -10.55 11.56
N LEU A 251 -7.53 -10.04 11.68
CA LEU A 251 -6.32 -10.74 11.27
C LEU A 251 -6.23 -12.09 12.01
N GLY A 252 -5.81 -13.13 11.31
CA GLY A 252 -5.75 -14.49 11.86
C GLY A 252 -7.10 -15.21 11.99
N SER A 253 -8.22 -14.57 11.62
CA SER A 253 -9.53 -15.24 11.62
C SER A 253 -9.73 -16.20 10.43
N GLU A 254 -8.95 -16.06 9.39
CA GLU A 254 -8.89 -16.97 8.25
C GLU A 254 -7.83 -18.05 8.50
N ARG A 255 -8.13 -19.30 8.14
CA ARG A 255 -7.16 -20.38 8.30
C ARG A 255 -5.99 -20.17 7.32
N ASN A 256 -4.78 -20.61 7.69
CA ASN A 256 -3.56 -20.55 6.86
C ASN A 256 -3.65 -21.28 5.49
N SER A 257 -4.84 -21.76 5.11
CA SER A 257 -5.14 -22.40 3.83
C SER A 257 -5.63 -21.42 2.76
N CYS A 258 -5.64 -20.11 3.03
CA CYS A 258 -5.96 -19.11 2.01
C CYS A 258 -4.92 -19.18 0.89
N ARG A 259 -5.32 -19.77 -0.24
CA ARG A 259 -4.62 -19.65 -1.54
C ARG A 259 -5.31 -18.55 -2.34
N PHE A 260 -4.60 -18.02 -3.33
CA PHE A 260 -5.25 -17.18 -4.33
C PHE A 260 -6.46 -17.92 -4.90
N ALA A 261 -7.57 -17.23 -5.10
CA ALA A 261 -8.70 -17.82 -5.78
C ALA A 261 -8.19 -18.35 -7.13
N SER A 262 -8.42 -19.62 -7.40
CA SER A 262 -8.01 -20.20 -8.68
C SER A 262 -8.60 -19.33 -9.79
N ALA A 263 -7.77 -18.60 -10.50
CA ALA A 263 -8.20 -17.82 -11.63
C ALA A 263 -8.80 -18.83 -12.64
N ASN A 264 -10.11 -18.86 -12.71
CA ASN A 264 -10.76 -19.35 -13.91
C ASN A 264 -10.27 -18.39 -15.02
N LEU A 265 -9.20 -18.81 -15.68
CA LEU A 265 -8.73 -18.21 -16.91
C LEU A 265 -9.94 -18.21 -17.84
N ILE A 266 -10.56 -17.06 -17.97
CA ILE A 266 -11.43 -16.80 -19.11
C ILE A 266 -10.50 -16.90 -20.30
N ASP A 267 -10.61 -18.02 -21.00
CA ASP A 267 -10.07 -18.16 -22.34
C ASP A 267 -10.68 -17.04 -23.19
N ALA A 268 -9.97 -15.93 -23.27
CA ALA A 268 -10.29 -14.87 -24.21
C ALA A 268 -9.67 -15.27 -25.54
N HIS A 269 -10.54 -15.69 -26.45
CA HIS A 269 -10.29 -15.83 -27.88
C HIS A 269 -9.87 -14.50 -28.52
#